data_461b052d1e36d640f9836bc611b39703
#
_entry.id   461b052d1e36d640f9836bc611b39703
#
_cell.length_a   1.000
_cell.length_b   1.000
_cell.length_c   1.000
_cell.angle_alpha   90.00
_cell.angle_beta   90.00
_cell.angle_gamma   90.00
#
_symmetry.space_group_name_H-M   'P 1'
#
loop_
_entity.id
_entity.type
_entity.pdbx_description
1 polymer ?
#
loop_
_entity_poly.entity_id
_entity_poly.type
_entity_poly.pdbx_seq_one_letter_code
_entity_poly.pdbx_strand_id
1 'polypeptide(L)'
;MISPWAVVAGGAAAGGVALLLAELRPAPPDLGQALDRLHRVPEPRRAEDADVALPWYDRVGERSGRLPGVRVPHQELALIGRSPARFMAHKLLFAALGLALPGYLSVMAAVVGNGLPLAVPLLVGPLLAGLLWFVPDGIVSGEAKEARTEYLHGIAAYLELVALERAADCGPAEALRRAASVGRGTVFRRIRDALERAATDRLPPWDGLDSLARELGLTPLQDVADIMRISGVDGAAVYDTLRARAKSLRGELLSEELAKANADSERMVAPGSALTLLMTVLIAFPAVYQMLNSG
;
A
#
# COMPACT_ATOMS: atom_id res chain seq x y z
N MET A 1 -13.07 -47.29 1.97
CA MET A 1 -12.22 -47.29 0.75
C MET A 1 -12.10 -45.85 0.29
N ILE A 2 -10.92 -45.26 0.40
CA ILE A 2 -10.69 -43.88 -0.04
C ILE A 2 -10.66 -43.89 -1.57
N SER A 3 -11.61 -43.18 -2.21
CA SER A 3 -11.63 -43.14 -3.67
C SER A 3 -10.40 -42.43 -4.21
N PRO A 4 -9.69 -42.97 -5.23
CA PRO A 4 -8.48 -42.31 -5.78
C PRO A 4 -8.77 -40.89 -6.31
N TRP A 5 -9.98 -40.60 -6.71
CA TRP A 5 -10.45 -39.29 -7.15
C TRP A 5 -10.48 -38.25 -6.01
N ALA A 6 -10.75 -38.68 -4.77
CA ALA A 6 -10.71 -37.75 -3.61
C ALA A 6 -9.29 -37.32 -3.28
N VAL A 7 -8.29 -38.20 -3.46
CA VAL A 7 -6.87 -37.89 -3.24
C VAL A 7 -6.37 -36.92 -4.30
N VAL A 8 -6.77 -37.14 -5.58
CA VAL A 8 -6.39 -36.26 -6.69
C VAL A 8 -7.04 -34.87 -6.54
N ALA A 9 -8.34 -34.82 -6.21
CA ALA A 9 -9.02 -33.54 -5.98
C ALA A 9 -8.47 -32.78 -4.76
N GLY A 10 -8.18 -33.49 -3.67
CA GLY A 10 -7.53 -32.91 -2.48
C GLY A 10 -6.13 -32.41 -2.75
N GLY A 11 -5.34 -33.16 -3.51
CA GLY A 11 -3.99 -32.77 -3.93
C GLY A 11 -3.98 -31.55 -4.86
N ALA A 12 -4.89 -31.49 -5.82
CA ALA A 12 -5.03 -30.34 -6.73
C ALA A 12 -5.44 -29.06 -6.01
N ALA A 13 -6.35 -29.17 -5.03
CA ALA A 13 -6.78 -28.01 -4.26
C ALA A 13 -5.73 -27.56 -3.23
N ALA A 14 -5.08 -28.50 -2.54
CA ALA A 14 -3.97 -28.18 -1.65
C ALA A 14 -2.79 -27.58 -2.42
N GLY A 15 -2.50 -28.09 -3.61
CA GLY A 15 -1.50 -27.53 -4.54
C GLY A 15 -1.90 -26.12 -5.00
N GLY A 16 -3.16 -25.89 -5.34
CA GLY A 16 -3.67 -24.56 -5.69
C GLY A 16 -3.55 -23.55 -4.55
N VAL A 17 -3.94 -23.93 -3.34
CA VAL A 17 -3.77 -23.09 -2.14
C VAL A 17 -2.29 -22.87 -1.80
N ALA A 18 -1.45 -23.89 -1.92
CA ALA A 18 0.00 -23.75 -1.69
C ALA A 18 0.65 -22.82 -2.70
N LEU A 19 0.28 -22.89 -3.98
CA LEU A 19 0.73 -21.98 -5.03
C LEU A 19 0.28 -20.55 -4.73
N LEU A 20 -0.97 -20.35 -4.32
CA LEU A 20 -1.49 -19.05 -3.91
C LEU A 20 -0.74 -18.47 -2.72
N LEU A 21 -0.47 -19.28 -1.69
CA LEU A 21 0.31 -18.87 -0.52
C LEU A 21 1.79 -18.61 -0.87
N ALA A 22 2.34 -19.33 -1.84
CA ALA A 22 3.71 -19.09 -2.34
C ALA A 22 3.79 -17.76 -3.13
N GLU A 23 2.75 -17.41 -3.88
CA GLU A 23 2.66 -16.13 -4.61
C GLU A 23 2.44 -14.93 -3.68
N LEU A 24 1.77 -15.13 -2.54
CA LEU A 24 1.58 -14.12 -1.50
C LEU A 24 2.82 -13.89 -0.63
N ARG A 25 3.77 -14.83 -0.63
CA ARG A 25 5.07 -14.59 0.03
C ARG A 25 5.88 -13.63 -0.83
N PRO A 26 6.34 -12.48 -0.27
CA PRO A 26 7.31 -11.66 -0.97
C PRO A 26 8.51 -12.54 -1.31
N ALA A 27 8.82 -12.64 -2.61
CA ALA A 27 10.00 -13.39 -3.05
C ALA A 27 11.21 -12.85 -2.31
N PRO A 28 12.10 -13.69 -1.76
CA PRO A 28 13.32 -13.22 -1.14
C PRO A 28 14.06 -12.36 -2.18
N PRO A 29 14.62 -11.21 -1.77
CA PRO A 29 15.30 -10.32 -2.70
C PRO A 29 16.41 -11.11 -3.41
N ASP A 30 16.25 -11.24 -4.71
CA ASP A 30 17.25 -11.91 -5.55
C ASP A 30 18.49 -11.00 -5.59
N LEU A 31 19.50 -11.35 -4.80
CA LEU A 31 20.76 -10.60 -4.68
C LEU A 31 21.45 -10.42 -6.03
N GLY A 32 21.27 -11.36 -6.96
CA GLY A 32 21.76 -11.25 -8.33
C GLY A 32 21.10 -10.09 -9.08
N GLN A 33 19.79 -9.95 -9.00
CA GLN A 33 19.07 -8.82 -9.61
C GLN A 33 19.35 -7.48 -8.90
N ALA A 34 19.59 -7.50 -7.59
CA ALA A 34 19.97 -6.30 -6.85
C ALA A 34 21.37 -5.82 -7.24
N LEU A 35 22.33 -6.72 -7.43
CA LEU A 35 23.68 -6.40 -7.91
C LEU A 35 23.67 -5.96 -9.38
N ASP A 36 22.89 -6.58 -10.25
CA ASP A 36 22.73 -6.17 -11.65
C ASP A 36 22.12 -4.76 -11.78
N ARG A 37 21.20 -4.40 -10.87
CA ARG A 37 20.64 -3.03 -10.80
C ARG A 37 21.64 -1.98 -10.34
N LEU A 38 22.64 -2.36 -9.56
CA LEU A 38 23.72 -1.45 -9.15
C LEU A 38 24.74 -1.20 -10.27
N HIS A 39 24.87 -2.13 -11.21
CA HIS A 39 25.85 -2.04 -12.32
C HIS A 39 25.23 -1.58 -13.65
N ARG A 40 23.90 -1.60 -13.78
CA ARG A 40 23.22 -1.03 -14.95
C ARG A 40 22.95 0.44 -14.71
N VAL A 41 23.64 1.29 -15.47
CA VAL A 41 23.18 2.65 -15.76
C VAL A 41 21.77 2.53 -16.30
N PRO A 42 20.75 3.20 -15.71
CA PRO A 42 19.39 3.14 -16.22
C PRO A 42 19.35 3.73 -17.62
N GLU A 43 19.36 2.90 -18.65
CA GLU A 43 18.93 3.36 -19.96
C GLU A 43 17.47 3.77 -19.86
N PRO A 44 17.09 4.95 -20.38
CA PRO A 44 15.70 5.35 -20.45
C PRO A 44 14.95 4.29 -21.25
N ARG A 45 14.03 3.57 -20.58
CA ARG A 45 13.15 2.61 -21.24
C ARG A 45 12.42 3.32 -22.35
N ARG A 46 12.85 3.08 -23.58
CA ARG A 46 12.07 3.43 -24.77
C ARG A 46 10.73 2.71 -24.67
N ALA A 47 9.67 3.40 -25.07
CA ALA A 47 8.32 2.86 -25.12
C ALA A 47 8.19 1.60 -26.04
N GLU A 48 9.23 1.23 -26.75
CA GLU A 48 9.31 0.05 -27.63
C GLU A 48 9.62 -1.27 -26.92
N ASP A 49 10.09 -1.25 -25.66
CA ASP A 49 10.27 -2.48 -24.87
C ASP A 49 8.97 -2.99 -24.20
N ALA A 50 7.81 -2.44 -24.59
CA ALA A 50 6.50 -2.84 -24.12
C ALA A 50 6.03 -4.22 -24.65
N ASP A 51 6.84 -4.88 -25.47
CA ASP A 51 6.51 -6.19 -26.07
C ASP A 51 7.10 -7.37 -25.26
N VAL A 52 7.61 -7.12 -24.06
CA VAL A 52 7.81 -8.19 -23.09
C VAL A 52 6.42 -8.71 -22.73
N ALA A 53 6.12 -9.93 -23.20
CA ALA A 53 4.85 -10.59 -22.99
C ALA A 53 4.41 -10.43 -21.54
N LEU A 54 3.46 -9.50 -21.30
CA LEU A 54 2.88 -9.28 -19.99
C LEU A 54 2.40 -10.64 -19.46
N PRO A 55 2.76 -11.02 -18.24
CA PRO A 55 2.22 -12.23 -17.64
C PRO A 55 0.70 -12.26 -17.81
N TRP A 56 0.13 -13.44 -18.01
CA TRP A 56 -1.29 -13.61 -18.30
C TRP A 56 -2.21 -12.88 -17.31
N TYR A 57 -1.80 -12.80 -16.05
CA TYR A 57 -2.54 -12.08 -15.00
C TYR A 57 -2.56 -10.56 -15.21
N ASP A 58 -1.52 -9.95 -15.79
CA ASP A 58 -1.52 -8.52 -16.12
C ASP A 58 -2.53 -8.23 -17.23
N ARG A 59 -2.64 -9.11 -18.24
CA ARG A 59 -3.66 -9.00 -19.31
C ARG A 59 -5.10 -9.11 -18.78
N VAL A 60 -5.31 -10.02 -17.84
CA VAL A 60 -6.62 -10.17 -17.19
C VAL A 60 -6.93 -8.94 -16.33
N GLY A 61 -5.94 -8.44 -15.57
CA GLY A 61 -6.06 -7.25 -14.76
C GLY A 61 -6.40 -5.99 -15.56
N GLU A 62 -5.75 -5.79 -16.72
CA GLU A 62 -6.04 -4.65 -17.61
C GLU A 62 -7.45 -4.68 -18.20
N ARG A 63 -7.92 -5.86 -18.59
CA ARG A 63 -9.29 -6.02 -19.11
C ARG A 63 -10.36 -5.78 -18.06
N SER A 64 -10.13 -6.26 -16.83
CA SER A 64 -11.07 -6.10 -15.72
C SER A 64 -11.10 -4.68 -15.15
N GLY A 65 -9.98 -3.95 -15.20
CA GLY A 65 -9.90 -2.55 -14.77
C GLY A 65 -10.73 -1.57 -15.62
N ARG A 66 -11.20 -2.00 -16.80
CA ARG A 66 -12.09 -1.23 -17.68
C ARG A 66 -13.58 -1.44 -17.39
N LEU A 67 -13.93 -2.31 -16.44
CA LEU A 67 -15.33 -2.56 -16.09
C LEU A 67 -15.92 -1.34 -15.36
N PRO A 68 -17.09 -0.83 -15.79
CA PRO A 68 -17.76 0.26 -15.11
C PRO A 68 -18.17 -0.16 -13.69
N GLY A 69 -17.83 0.66 -12.69
CA GLY A 69 -18.16 0.42 -11.29
C GLY A 69 -17.01 -0.10 -10.41
N VAL A 70 -15.85 -0.44 -10.99
CA VAL A 70 -14.68 -0.85 -10.21
C VAL A 70 -13.80 0.38 -9.93
N ARG A 71 -13.72 0.78 -8.66
CA ARG A 71 -12.83 1.88 -8.24
C ARG A 71 -11.42 1.36 -8.08
N VAL A 72 -10.49 1.89 -8.88
CA VAL A 72 -9.07 1.61 -8.76
C VAL A 72 -8.42 2.80 -8.06
N PRO A 73 -7.78 2.63 -6.89
CA PRO A 73 -7.14 3.72 -6.17
C PRO A 73 -5.79 4.06 -6.81
N HIS A 74 -5.82 4.79 -7.93
CA HIS A 74 -4.62 5.09 -8.73
C HIS A 74 -3.51 5.79 -7.92
N GLN A 75 -3.87 6.75 -7.06
CA GLN A 75 -2.90 7.47 -6.22
C GLN A 75 -2.24 6.55 -5.19
N GLU A 76 -3.00 5.68 -4.54
CA GLU A 76 -2.48 4.73 -3.57
C GLU A 76 -1.53 3.72 -4.24
N LEU A 77 -1.91 3.22 -5.42
CA LEU A 77 -1.07 2.31 -6.20
C LEU A 77 0.20 3.00 -6.70
N ALA A 78 0.12 4.28 -7.09
CA ALA A 78 1.27 5.07 -7.51
C ALA A 78 2.26 5.29 -6.36
N LEU A 79 1.78 5.52 -5.12
CA LEU A 79 2.61 5.63 -3.92
C LEU A 79 3.41 4.36 -3.67
N ILE A 80 2.79 3.18 -3.79
CA ILE A 80 3.43 1.89 -3.55
C ILE A 80 4.27 1.42 -4.76
N GLY A 81 4.05 2.03 -5.94
CA GLY A 81 4.70 1.62 -7.19
C GLY A 81 4.17 0.31 -7.77
N ARG A 82 2.93 -0.05 -7.45
CA ARG A 82 2.25 -1.24 -8.01
C ARG A 82 1.41 -0.89 -9.23
N SER A 83 1.41 -1.79 -10.23
CA SER A 83 0.56 -1.60 -11.41
C SER A 83 -0.92 -1.85 -11.09
N PRO A 84 -1.83 -1.04 -11.63
CA PRO A 84 -3.27 -1.25 -11.49
C PRO A 84 -3.74 -2.63 -11.98
N ALA A 85 -3.06 -3.15 -13.01
CA ALA A 85 -3.34 -4.47 -13.57
C ALA A 85 -3.11 -5.60 -12.57
N ARG A 86 -1.97 -5.56 -11.84
CA ARG A 86 -1.67 -6.55 -10.78
C ARG A 86 -2.66 -6.47 -9.64
N PHE A 87 -3.02 -5.28 -9.22
CA PHE A 87 -4.04 -5.08 -8.18
C PHE A 87 -5.37 -5.74 -8.57
N MET A 88 -5.81 -5.52 -9.83
CA MET A 88 -7.04 -6.09 -10.34
C MET A 88 -6.97 -7.63 -10.45
N ALA A 89 -5.82 -8.16 -10.87
CA ALA A 89 -5.60 -9.60 -10.92
C ALA A 89 -5.71 -10.25 -9.53
N HIS A 90 -5.13 -9.63 -8.49
CA HIS A 90 -5.28 -10.09 -7.10
C HIS A 90 -6.74 -10.07 -6.66
N LYS A 91 -7.49 -9.03 -7.00
CA LYS A 91 -8.91 -8.89 -6.68
C LYS A 91 -9.74 -10.03 -7.27
N LEU A 92 -9.52 -10.33 -8.54
CA LEU A 92 -10.17 -11.45 -9.23
C LEU A 92 -9.79 -12.81 -8.62
N LEU A 93 -8.52 -12.97 -8.25
CA LEU A 93 -8.02 -14.18 -7.62
C LEU A 93 -8.71 -14.44 -6.27
N PHE A 94 -8.80 -13.40 -5.41
CA PHE A 94 -9.47 -13.51 -4.11
C PHE A 94 -10.98 -13.81 -4.27
N ALA A 95 -11.64 -13.18 -5.25
CA ALA A 95 -13.05 -13.47 -5.55
C ALA A 95 -13.26 -14.90 -6.06
N ALA A 96 -12.40 -15.38 -6.96
CA ALA A 96 -12.44 -16.74 -7.46
C ALA A 96 -12.20 -17.78 -6.35
N LEU A 97 -11.27 -17.48 -5.43
CA LEU A 97 -11.02 -18.32 -4.26
C LEU A 97 -12.24 -18.38 -3.34
N GLY A 98 -12.89 -17.22 -3.08
CA GLY A 98 -14.11 -17.16 -2.28
C GLY A 98 -15.26 -17.95 -2.88
N LEU A 99 -15.38 -17.95 -4.20
CA LEU A 99 -16.42 -18.70 -4.91
C LEU A 99 -16.12 -20.22 -4.93
N ALA A 100 -14.86 -20.60 -5.11
CA ALA A 100 -14.46 -22.01 -5.24
C ALA A 100 -14.44 -22.75 -3.89
N LEU A 101 -14.08 -22.06 -2.79
CA LEU A 101 -13.83 -22.68 -1.49
C LEU A 101 -15.06 -23.40 -0.91
N PRO A 102 -16.28 -22.84 -0.89
CA PRO A 102 -17.46 -23.55 -0.40
C PRO A 102 -17.87 -24.72 -1.30
N GLY A 103 -17.69 -24.61 -2.61
CA GLY A 103 -17.93 -25.70 -3.54
C GLY A 103 -16.99 -26.88 -3.28
N TYR A 104 -15.70 -26.58 -3.10
CA TYR A 104 -14.69 -27.58 -2.74
C TYR A 104 -15.00 -28.28 -1.41
N LEU A 105 -15.36 -27.51 -0.36
CA LEU A 105 -15.73 -28.07 0.93
C LEU A 105 -16.97 -28.97 0.85
N SER A 106 -17.96 -28.61 0.02
CA SER A 106 -19.16 -29.43 -0.20
C SER A 106 -18.83 -30.76 -0.90
N VAL A 107 -17.95 -30.75 -1.90
CA VAL A 107 -17.47 -31.97 -2.53
C VAL A 107 -16.73 -32.87 -1.54
N MET A 108 -15.86 -32.30 -0.72
CA MET A 108 -15.16 -33.06 0.32
C MET A 108 -16.09 -33.64 1.36
N ALA A 109 -17.09 -32.90 1.81
CA ALA A 109 -18.13 -33.40 2.74
C ALA A 109 -18.95 -34.55 2.15
N ALA A 110 -19.29 -34.46 0.86
CA ALA A 110 -20.00 -35.53 0.15
C ALA A 110 -19.18 -36.82 0.05
N VAL A 111 -17.84 -36.70 -0.15
CA VAL A 111 -16.94 -37.89 -0.19
C VAL A 111 -16.83 -38.57 1.18
N VAL A 112 -16.93 -37.83 2.27
CA VAL A 112 -16.91 -38.36 3.65
C VAL A 112 -18.28 -38.93 4.08
N GLY A 113 -19.29 -38.84 3.22
CA GLY A 113 -20.64 -39.37 3.50
C GLY A 113 -21.59 -38.37 4.17
N ASN A 114 -21.15 -37.13 4.36
CA ASN A 114 -21.92 -36.03 4.94
C ASN A 114 -22.26 -35.00 3.85
N GLY A 115 -23.10 -35.39 2.90
CA GLY A 115 -23.48 -34.52 1.77
C GLY A 115 -24.16 -33.23 2.28
N LEU A 116 -23.49 -32.07 2.13
CA LEU A 116 -24.12 -30.77 2.34
C LEU A 116 -25.11 -30.48 1.22
N PRO A 117 -26.31 -29.93 1.52
CA PRO A 117 -27.25 -29.54 0.48
C PRO A 117 -26.62 -28.52 -0.46
N LEU A 118 -26.87 -28.68 -1.77
CA LEU A 118 -26.27 -27.82 -2.84
C LEU A 118 -26.58 -26.34 -2.65
N ALA A 119 -27.60 -26.01 -1.87
CA ALA A 119 -27.95 -24.62 -1.50
C ALA A 119 -26.86 -23.93 -0.69
N VAL A 120 -26.05 -24.65 0.12
CA VAL A 120 -25.02 -24.07 0.98
C VAL A 120 -23.89 -23.47 0.16
N PRO A 121 -23.21 -24.17 -0.76
CA PRO A 121 -22.16 -23.55 -1.57
C PRO A 121 -22.70 -22.49 -2.52
N LEU A 122 -23.95 -22.62 -2.99
CA LEU A 122 -24.58 -21.65 -3.89
C LEU A 122 -24.85 -20.30 -3.21
N LEU A 123 -25.16 -20.28 -1.92
CA LEU A 123 -25.39 -19.04 -1.16
C LEU A 123 -24.10 -18.51 -0.52
N VAL A 124 -23.29 -19.39 0.07
CA VAL A 124 -22.08 -19.01 0.80
C VAL A 124 -20.96 -18.59 -0.16
N GLY A 125 -20.88 -19.21 -1.34
CA GLY A 125 -19.85 -18.90 -2.35
C GLY A 125 -19.86 -17.44 -2.79
N PRO A 126 -20.97 -16.90 -3.31
CA PRO A 126 -21.05 -15.49 -3.70
C PRO A 126 -20.85 -14.53 -2.54
N LEU A 127 -21.34 -14.85 -1.33
CA LEU A 127 -21.14 -14.03 -0.14
C LEU A 127 -19.66 -13.95 0.22
N LEU A 128 -18.98 -15.10 0.23
CA LEU A 128 -17.56 -15.17 0.55
C LEU A 128 -16.70 -14.51 -0.53
N ALA A 129 -17.06 -14.68 -1.81
CA ALA A 129 -16.41 -13.99 -2.92
C ALA A 129 -16.53 -12.47 -2.79
N GLY A 130 -17.71 -11.96 -2.40
CA GLY A 130 -17.93 -10.55 -2.12
C GLY A 130 -17.09 -10.03 -0.96
N LEU A 131 -16.99 -10.77 0.14
CA LEU A 131 -16.13 -10.42 1.27
C LEU A 131 -14.64 -10.40 0.88
N LEU A 132 -14.18 -11.45 0.20
CA LEU A 132 -12.77 -11.55 -0.22
C LEU A 132 -12.41 -10.52 -1.29
N TRP A 133 -13.38 -10.01 -2.06
CA TRP A 133 -13.18 -8.93 -3.02
C TRP A 133 -12.65 -7.64 -2.38
N PHE A 134 -13.00 -7.37 -1.13
CA PHE A 134 -12.55 -6.16 -0.40
C PHE A 134 -11.22 -6.34 0.33
N VAL A 135 -10.72 -7.56 0.48
CA VAL A 135 -9.45 -7.83 1.19
C VAL A 135 -8.27 -7.12 0.54
N PRO A 136 -8.05 -7.17 -0.79
CA PRO A 136 -6.95 -6.46 -1.43
C PRO A 136 -7.02 -4.95 -1.27
N ASP A 137 -8.22 -4.35 -1.20
CA ASP A 137 -8.39 -2.92 -0.96
C ASP A 137 -7.85 -2.51 0.41
N GLY A 138 -8.15 -3.30 1.44
CA GLY A 138 -7.65 -3.08 2.80
C GLY A 138 -6.12 -3.19 2.90
N ILE A 139 -5.52 -4.16 2.21
CA ILE A 139 -4.07 -4.35 2.18
C ILE A 139 -3.39 -3.16 1.50
N VAL A 140 -3.87 -2.77 0.31
CA VAL A 140 -3.31 -1.65 -0.46
C VAL A 140 -3.45 -0.33 0.29
N SER A 141 -4.60 -0.06 0.90
CA SER A 141 -4.80 1.18 1.66
C SER A 141 -3.92 1.25 2.91
N GLY A 142 -3.63 0.11 3.57
CA GLY A 142 -2.68 0.03 4.68
C GLY A 142 -1.25 0.37 4.24
N GLU A 143 -0.76 -0.31 3.20
CA GLU A 143 0.58 -0.07 2.64
C GLU A 143 0.72 1.36 2.07
N ALA A 144 -0.34 1.89 1.44
CA ALA A 144 -0.35 3.26 0.92
C ALA A 144 -0.24 4.31 2.03
N LYS A 145 -0.88 4.07 3.18
CA LYS A 145 -0.74 4.95 4.35
C LYS A 145 0.70 5.01 4.85
N GLU A 146 1.36 3.87 4.99
CA GLU A 146 2.76 3.80 5.42
C GLU A 146 3.68 4.48 4.40
N ALA A 147 3.51 4.17 3.12
CA ALA A 147 4.25 4.82 2.04
C ALA A 147 4.03 6.34 2.05
N ARG A 148 2.79 6.81 2.23
CA ARG A 148 2.47 8.24 2.31
C ARG A 148 3.25 8.92 3.43
N THR A 149 3.31 8.33 4.63
CA THR A 149 4.07 8.86 5.77
C THR A 149 5.56 8.94 5.44
N GLU A 150 6.14 7.90 4.82
CA GLU A 150 7.53 7.91 4.35
C GLU A 150 7.78 9.04 3.34
N TYR A 151 6.87 9.24 2.38
CA TYR A 151 6.97 10.34 1.41
C TYR A 151 6.93 11.70 2.10
N LEU A 152 6.05 11.91 3.06
CA LEU A 152 5.93 13.18 3.78
C LEU A 152 7.19 13.50 4.59
N HIS A 153 7.82 12.52 5.25
CA HIS A 153 9.12 12.70 5.90
C HIS A 153 10.22 13.05 4.90
N GLY A 154 10.27 12.35 3.77
CA GLY A 154 11.21 12.63 2.68
C GLY A 154 11.03 14.03 2.10
N ILE A 155 9.79 14.48 1.90
CA ILE A 155 9.47 15.83 1.41
C ILE A 155 9.86 16.90 2.44
N ALA A 156 9.63 16.67 3.74
CA ALA A 156 10.07 17.60 4.79
C ALA A 156 11.59 17.79 4.78
N ALA A 157 12.35 16.71 4.60
CA ALA A 157 13.81 16.78 4.46
C ALA A 157 14.21 17.48 3.15
N TYR A 158 13.51 17.21 2.05
CA TYR A 158 13.75 17.87 0.76
C TYR A 158 13.52 19.38 0.84
N LEU A 159 12.43 19.83 1.49
CA LEU A 159 12.14 21.24 1.73
C LEU A 159 13.28 21.95 2.45
N GLU A 160 13.86 21.33 3.48
CA GLU A 160 15.00 21.92 4.19
C GLU A 160 16.24 22.02 3.32
N LEU A 161 16.54 20.98 2.53
CA LEU A 161 17.66 21.01 1.61
C LEU A 161 17.47 22.10 0.54
N VAL A 162 16.28 22.25 -0.02
CA VAL A 162 15.96 23.33 -0.97
C VAL A 162 16.13 24.69 -0.31
N ALA A 163 15.66 24.86 0.95
CA ALA A 163 15.84 26.10 1.69
C ALA A 163 17.32 26.44 1.89
N LEU A 164 18.16 25.46 2.26
CA LEU A 164 19.60 25.66 2.43
C LEU A 164 20.29 26.07 1.12
N GLU A 165 19.94 25.41 0.00
CA GLU A 165 20.45 25.78 -1.33
C GLU A 165 20.02 27.20 -1.75
N ARG A 166 18.80 27.61 -1.41
CA ARG A 166 18.31 28.98 -1.64
C ARG A 166 19.03 30.01 -0.73
N ALA A 167 19.33 29.63 0.49
CA ALA A 167 20.14 30.48 1.39
C ALA A 167 21.58 30.68 0.90
N ALA A 168 22.09 29.73 0.11
CA ALA A 168 23.41 29.81 -0.55
C ALA A 168 23.38 30.54 -1.90
N ASP A 169 22.34 31.34 -2.18
CA ASP A 169 22.12 32.08 -3.43
C ASP A 169 22.02 31.23 -4.72
N CYS A 170 21.77 29.94 -4.58
CA CYS A 170 21.47 29.10 -5.75
C CYS A 170 20.16 29.52 -6.41
N GLY A 171 20.15 29.59 -7.74
CA GLY A 171 18.93 29.83 -8.50
C GLY A 171 17.84 28.79 -8.23
N PRO A 172 16.53 29.15 -8.37
CA PRO A 172 15.41 28.24 -7.98
C PRO A 172 15.49 26.86 -8.63
N ALA A 173 15.76 26.81 -9.93
CA ALA A 173 15.86 25.56 -10.67
C ALA A 173 17.06 24.70 -10.24
N GLU A 174 18.18 25.34 -9.91
CA GLU A 174 19.39 24.64 -9.48
C GLU A 174 19.25 24.15 -8.04
N ALA A 175 18.65 24.94 -7.15
CA ALA A 175 18.38 24.56 -5.76
C ALA A 175 17.53 23.27 -5.69
N LEU A 176 16.49 23.16 -6.53
CA LEU A 176 15.67 21.93 -6.62
C LEU A 176 16.49 20.72 -7.06
N ARG A 177 17.35 20.87 -8.08
CA ARG A 177 18.18 19.75 -8.56
C ARG A 177 19.25 19.34 -7.56
N ARG A 178 19.95 20.30 -6.94
CA ARG A 178 20.98 19.99 -5.96
C ARG A 178 20.41 19.33 -4.72
N ALA A 179 19.33 19.86 -4.17
CA ALA A 179 18.65 19.25 -3.04
C ALA A 179 18.21 17.80 -3.35
N ALA A 180 17.69 17.54 -4.54
CA ALA A 180 17.30 16.19 -4.95
C ALA A 180 18.51 15.25 -5.09
N SER A 181 19.69 15.75 -5.45
CA SER A 181 20.91 14.93 -5.63
C SER A 181 21.54 14.48 -4.33
N VAL A 182 21.41 15.26 -3.26
CA VAL A 182 21.99 14.98 -1.94
C VAL A 182 21.24 13.89 -1.21
N GLY A 183 19.90 13.87 -1.31
CA GLY A 183 19.05 12.94 -0.60
C GLY A 183 19.10 11.52 -1.16
N ARG A 184 18.88 10.53 -0.28
CA ARG A 184 18.85 9.10 -0.60
C ARG A 184 17.46 8.54 -0.34
N GLY A 185 17.16 7.38 -0.95
CA GLY A 185 15.89 6.69 -0.79
C GLY A 185 14.93 6.87 -1.96
N THR A 186 13.77 6.23 -1.84
CA THR A 186 12.75 6.14 -2.91
C THR A 186 12.16 7.50 -3.25
N VAL A 187 11.91 8.34 -2.24
CA VAL A 187 11.34 9.68 -2.39
C VAL A 187 12.24 10.57 -3.23
N PHE A 188 13.52 10.68 -2.86
CA PHE A 188 14.49 11.51 -3.58
C PHE A 188 14.76 11.01 -5.00
N ARG A 189 14.74 9.70 -5.21
CA ARG A 189 14.85 9.13 -6.55
C ARG A 189 13.67 9.55 -7.42
N ARG A 190 12.43 9.43 -6.96
CA ARG A 190 11.25 9.88 -7.69
C ARG A 190 11.24 11.37 -7.99
N ILE A 191 11.72 12.19 -7.03
CA ILE A 191 11.88 13.63 -7.25
C ILE A 191 12.91 13.89 -8.37
N ARG A 192 14.06 13.22 -8.34
CA ARG A 192 15.07 13.34 -9.42
C ARG A 192 14.49 12.94 -10.77
N ASP A 193 13.83 11.79 -10.85
CA ASP A 193 13.22 11.30 -12.08
C ASP A 193 12.17 12.28 -12.64
N ALA A 194 11.42 12.96 -11.76
CA ALA A 194 10.45 13.99 -12.15
C ALA A 194 11.14 15.27 -12.70
N LEU A 195 12.22 15.70 -12.03
CA LEU A 195 13.02 16.85 -12.48
C LEU A 195 13.74 16.59 -13.81
N GLU A 196 14.25 15.38 -14.01
CA GLU A 196 14.91 14.93 -15.25
C GLU A 196 13.90 14.85 -16.40
N ARG A 197 12.70 14.30 -16.16
CA ARG A 197 11.61 14.29 -17.15
C ARG A 197 11.23 15.71 -17.55
N ALA A 198 11.03 16.61 -16.59
CA ALA A 198 10.72 18.02 -16.90
C ALA A 198 11.82 18.66 -17.73
N ALA A 199 13.10 18.39 -17.42
CA ALA A 199 14.22 18.90 -18.19
C ALA A 199 14.24 18.35 -19.63
N THR A 200 13.92 17.06 -19.83
CA THR A 200 13.81 16.42 -21.15
C THR A 200 12.69 17.04 -21.96
N ASP A 201 11.55 17.30 -21.32
CA ASP A 201 10.37 17.93 -21.94
C ASP A 201 10.51 19.46 -22.07
N ARG A 202 11.65 20.03 -21.69
CA ARG A 202 11.93 21.47 -21.68
C ARG A 202 10.95 22.27 -20.82
N LEU A 203 10.40 21.64 -19.79
CA LEU A 203 9.53 22.28 -18.83
C LEU A 203 10.34 22.80 -17.63
N PRO A 204 9.83 23.81 -16.92
CA PRO A 204 10.44 24.27 -15.68
C PRO A 204 10.44 23.14 -14.63
N PRO A 205 11.48 23.06 -13.75
CA PRO A 205 11.57 21.99 -12.74
C PRO A 205 10.39 21.91 -11.79
N TRP A 206 9.79 23.05 -11.42
CA TRP A 206 8.60 23.09 -10.57
C TRP A 206 7.37 22.44 -11.22
N ASP A 207 7.23 22.47 -12.54
CA ASP A 207 6.13 21.79 -13.23
C ASP A 207 6.30 20.27 -13.18
N GLY A 208 7.55 19.79 -13.17
CA GLY A 208 7.86 18.38 -12.90
C GLY A 208 7.46 17.93 -11.51
N LEU A 209 7.75 18.78 -10.48
CA LEU A 209 7.33 18.51 -9.11
C LEU A 209 5.82 18.54 -8.93
N ASP A 210 5.13 19.51 -9.54
CA ASP A 210 3.68 19.63 -9.51
C ASP A 210 3.01 18.40 -10.17
N SER A 211 3.58 17.91 -11.27
CA SER A 211 3.12 16.68 -11.91
C SER A 211 3.25 15.45 -11.01
N LEU A 212 4.39 15.31 -10.34
CA LEU A 212 4.63 14.25 -9.36
C LEU A 212 3.72 14.37 -8.15
N ALA A 213 3.50 15.60 -7.66
CA ALA A 213 2.61 15.88 -6.53
C ALA A 213 1.17 15.44 -6.82
N ARG A 214 0.67 15.72 -8.03
CA ARG A 214 -0.66 15.28 -8.48
C ARG A 214 -0.74 13.78 -8.69
N GLU A 215 0.29 13.16 -9.23
CA GLU A 215 0.37 11.69 -9.41
C GLU A 215 0.25 10.96 -8.07
N LEU A 216 0.95 11.44 -7.04
CA LEU A 216 1.01 10.84 -5.71
C LEU A 216 -0.04 11.35 -4.73
N GLY A 217 -0.77 12.42 -5.06
CA GLY A 217 -1.72 13.10 -4.17
C GLY A 217 -1.06 13.74 -2.95
N LEU A 218 0.14 14.33 -3.11
CA LEU A 218 0.96 14.89 -2.04
C LEU A 218 0.99 16.42 -2.10
N THR A 219 0.05 17.06 -1.40
CA THR A 219 -0.07 18.53 -1.33
C THR A 219 1.22 19.23 -0.90
N PRO A 220 2.02 18.75 0.11
CA PRO A 220 3.25 19.44 0.49
C PRO A 220 4.29 19.54 -0.63
N LEU A 221 4.32 18.59 -1.56
CA LEU A 221 5.20 18.67 -2.72
C LEU A 221 4.71 19.69 -3.76
N GLN A 222 3.39 19.86 -3.87
CA GLN A 222 2.79 20.91 -4.69
C GLN A 222 3.11 22.31 -4.12
N ASP A 223 3.03 22.48 -2.80
CA ASP A 223 3.41 23.73 -2.14
C ASP A 223 4.86 24.12 -2.48
N VAL A 224 5.80 23.14 -2.51
CA VAL A 224 7.19 23.41 -2.94
C VAL A 224 7.22 23.95 -4.37
N ALA A 225 6.50 23.30 -5.27
CA ALA A 225 6.46 23.70 -6.68
C ALA A 225 5.90 25.13 -6.83
N ASP A 226 4.85 25.47 -6.12
CA ASP A 226 4.22 26.79 -6.15
C ASP A 226 5.11 27.87 -5.54
N ILE A 227 5.75 27.62 -4.39
CA ILE A 227 6.71 28.54 -3.77
C ILE A 227 7.86 28.81 -4.74
N MET A 228 8.40 27.77 -5.38
CA MET A 228 9.52 27.91 -6.31
C MET A 228 9.13 28.58 -7.62
N ARG A 229 7.90 28.40 -8.09
CA ARG A 229 7.35 29.09 -9.27
C ARG A 229 7.24 30.60 -9.05
N ILE A 230 6.81 31.02 -7.86
CA ILE A 230 6.65 32.43 -7.49
C ILE A 230 7.99 33.06 -7.06
N SER A 231 8.96 32.24 -6.66
CA SER A 231 10.27 32.61 -6.20
C SER A 231 11.10 33.26 -7.30
N GLY A 232 10.84 34.51 -7.54
CA GLY A 232 11.70 35.33 -8.43
C GLY A 232 13.11 35.55 -7.86
N VAL A 233 13.54 36.80 -7.80
CA VAL A 233 14.91 37.18 -7.42
C VAL A 233 15.15 37.15 -5.90
N ASP A 234 14.11 37.18 -5.05
CA ASP A 234 14.22 37.33 -3.61
C ASP A 234 14.48 36.01 -2.86
N GLY A 235 15.75 35.60 -2.78
CA GLY A 235 16.17 34.35 -2.13
C GLY A 235 15.85 34.25 -0.63
N ALA A 236 15.96 35.36 0.12
CA ALA A 236 15.78 35.37 1.57
C ALA A 236 14.32 35.12 2.00
N ALA A 237 13.35 35.74 1.33
CA ALA A 237 11.93 35.52 1.64
C ALA A 237 11.47 34.08 1.34
N VAL A 238 12.05 33.47 0.31
CA VAL A 238 11.78 32.07 -0.07
C VAL A 238 12.36 31.10 0.94
N TYR A 239 13.56 31.36 1.46
CA TYR A 239 14.16 30.55 2.52
C TYR A 239 13.25 30.45 3.75
N ASP A 240 12.79 31.59 4.24
CA ASP A 240 11.92 31.62 5.43
C ASP A 240 10.60 30.88 5.19
N THR A 241 10.00 31.03 4.00
CA THR A 241 8.77 30.35 3.62
C THR A 241 8.95 28.84 3.54
N LEU A 242 10.00 28.36 2.87
CA LEU A 242 10.30 26.94 2.75
C LEU A 242 10.59 26.32 4.13
N ARG A 243 11.38 27.01 4.96
CA ARG A 243 11.70 26.57 6.31
C ARG A 243 10.47 26.51 7.22
N ALA A 244 9.61 27.52 7.14
CA ALA A 244 8.35 27.53 7.88
C ALA A 244 7.45 26.35 7.45
N ARG A 245 7.36 26.06 6.15
CA ARG A 245 6.58 24.92 5.64
C ARG A 245 7.17 23.58 6.05
N ALA A 246 8.51 23.43 6.00
CA ALA A 246 9.18 22.22 6.49
C ALA A 246 8.91 21.98 7.99
N LYS A 247 8.98 23.06 8.80
CA LYS A 247 8.67 23.00 10.24
C LYS A 247 7.21 22.64 10.51
N SER A 248 6.27 23.22 9.77
CA SER A 248 4.83 22.90 9.86
C SER A 248 4.58 21.44 9.55
N LEU A 249 5.13 20.93 8.44
CA LEU A 249 4.97 19.55 8.02
C LEU A 249 5.53 18.56 9.06
N ARG A 250 6.69 18.85 9.64
CA ARG A 250 7.24 18.05 10.75
C ARG A 250 6.36 18.07 11.99
N GLY A 251 5.79 19.22 12.31
CA GLY A 251 4.85 19.36 13.43
C GLY A 251 3.58 18.53 13.20
N GLU A 252 3.05 18.55 12.00
CA GLU A 252 1.90 17.73 11.59
C GLU A 252 2.21 16.24 11.74
N LEU A 253 3.34 15.76 11.20
CA LEU A 253 3.78 14.37 11.29
C LEU A 253 3.98 13.92 12.74
N LEU A 254 4.64 14.74 13.56
CA LEU A 254 4.84 14.43 14.98
C LEU A 254 3.50 14.33 15.72
N SER A 255 2.57 15.24 15.44
CA SER A 255 1.23 15.20 16.04
C SER A 255 0.45 13.94 15.63
N GLU A 256 0.59 13.50 14.37
CA GLU A 256 -0.04 12.28 13.86
C GLU A 256 0.58 11.03 14.53
N GLU A 257 1.91 10.98 14.68
CA GLU A 257 2.60 9.90 15.38
C GLU A 257 2.19 9.81 16.86
N LEU A 258 2.09 10.95 17.55
CA LEU A 258 1.62 11.01 18.94
C LEU A 258 0.16 10.56 19.06
N ALA A 259 -0.71 10.99 18.14
CA ALA A 259 -2.10 10.57 18.11
C ALA A 259 -2.22 9.05 17.89
N LYS A 260 -1.39 8.49 17.01
CA LYS A 260 -1.34 7.04 16.76
C LYS A 260 -0.85 6.28 18.02
N ALA A 261 0.22 6.74 18.64
CA ALA A 261 0.74 6.13 19.87
C ALA A 261 -0.27 6.17 21.01
N ASN A 262 -1.01 7.28 21.17
CA ASN A 262 -2.08 7.40 22.16
C ASN A 262 -3.23 6.43 21.87
N ALA A 263 -3.68 6.33 20.62
CA ALA A 263 -4.74 5.39 20.21
C ALA A 263 -4.32 3.93 20.42
N ASP A 264 -3.07 3.58 20.14
CA ASP A 264 -2.55 2.24 20.38
C ASP A 264 -2.47 1.91 21.89
N SER A 265 -2.07 2.89 22.71
CA SER A 265 -2.07 2.76 24.19
C SER A 265 -3.49 2.57 24.73
N GLU A 266 -4.48 3.31 24.24
CA GLU A 266 -5.89 3.17 24.62
C GLU A 266 -6.45 1.80 24.24
N ARG A 267 -6.09 1.29 23.06
CA ARG A 267 -6.48 -0.07 22.62
C ARG A 267 -5.92 -1.18 23.50
N MET A 268 -4.76 -0.98 24.13
CA MET A 268 -4.18 -1.95 25.08
C MET A 268 -4.95 -2.01 26.41
N VAL A 269 -5.63 -0.93 26.79
CA VAL A 269 -6.42 -0.89 28.03
C VAL A 269 -7.69 -1.74 27.92
N ALA A 270 -8.32 -1.80 26.74
CA ALA A 270 -9.57 -2.54 26.54
C ALA A 270 -9.48 -4.05 26.88
N PRO A 271 -8.49 -4.82 26.41
CA PRO A 271 -8.37 -6.23 26.80
C PRO A 271 -8.00 -6.40 28.27
N GLY A 272 -7.23 -5.47 28.87
CA GLY A 272 -6.92 -5.49 30.30
C GLY A 272 -8.16 -5.31 31.18
N SER A 273 -9.01 -4.36 30.85
CA SER A 273 -10.28 -4.12 31.57
C SER A 273 -11.28 -5.27 31.39
N ALA A 274 -11.34 -5.87 30.19
CA ALA A 274 -12.17 -7.06 29.96
C ALA A 274 -11.70 -8.27 30.78
N LEU A 275 -10.41 -8.48 30.89
CA LEU A 275 -9.81 -9.54 31.73
C LEU A 275 -10.11 -9.33 33.23
N THR A 276 -10.00 -8.08 33.69
CA THR A 276 -10.31 -7.72 35.09
C THR A 276 -11.80 -7.95 35.39
N LEU A 277 -12.69 -7.57 34.46
CA LEU A 277 -14.12 -7.84 34.60
C LEU A 277 -14.41 -9.33 34.64
N LEU A 278 -13.82 -10.10 33.74
CA LEU A 278 -13.99 -11.56 33.69
C LEU A 278 -13.51 -12.23 34.97
N MET A 279 -12.36 -11.82 35.51
CA MET A 279 -11.84 -12.31 36.81
C MET A 279 -12.76 -11.95 37.95
N THR A 280 -13.29 -10.72 37.96
CA THR A 280 -14.24 -10.28 39.01
C THR A 280 -15.52 -11.12 38.98
N VAL A 281 -16.08 -11.38 37.81
CA VAL A 281 -17.27 -12.23 37.64
C VAL A 281 -16.96 -13.67 38.08
N LEU A 282 -15.80 -14.21 37.71
CA LEU A 282 -15.40 -15.58 38.09
C LEU A 282 -15.27 -15.75 39.61
N ILE A 283 -14.71 -14.77 40.30
CA ILE A 283 -14.54 -14.79 41.75
C ILE A 283 -15.89 -14.57 42.48
N ALA A 284 -16.73 -13.67 41.94
CA ALA A 284 -18.04 -13.37 42.50
C ALA A 284 -19.07 -14.50 42.29
N PHE A 285 -18.94 -15.28 41.22
CA PHE A 285 -19.90 -16.30 40.82
C PHE A 285 -20.20 -17.33 41.92
N PRO A 286 -19.22 -17.97 42.58
CA PRO A 286 -19.50 -18.93 43.65
C PRO A 286 -20.16 -18.31 44.85
N ALA A 287 -19.85 -17.05 45.19
CA ALA A 287 -20.48 -16.34 46.30
C ALA A 287 -21.97 -16.04 46.03
N VAL A 288 -22.26 -15.55 44.80
CA VAL A 288 -23.63 -15.30 44.36
C VAL A 288 -24.42 -16.60 44.25
N TYR A 289 -23.81 -17.67 43.73
CA TYR A 289 -24.45 -18.98 43.62
C TYR A 289 -24.81 -19.58 44.99
N GLN A 290 -23.94 -19.46 45.98
CA GLN A 290 -24.21 -19.89 47.34
C GLN A 290 -25.35 -19.08 47.98
N MET A 291 -25.39 -17.75 47.76
CA MET A 291 -26.40 -16.88 48.31
C MET A 291 -27.80 -17.19 47.75
N LEU A 292 -27.87 -17.52 46.44
CA LEU A 292 -29.14 -17.91 45.79
C LEU A 292 -29.62 -19.30 46.16
N ASN A 293 -28.72 -20.20 46.56
CA ASN A 293 -29.07 -21.60 46.88
C ASN A 293 -29.24 -21.88 48.38
N SER A 294 -28.94 -20.88 49.25
CA SER A 294 -29.10 -20.94 50.71
C SER A 294 -30.37 -20.25 51.22
N GLY A 295 -31.23 -19.72 50.37
CA GLY A 295 -32.57 -19.21 50.65
C GLY A 295 -33.63 -20.20 50.20
#